data_23e45885d7f6ecfa6337ef934c6f570b
#
_entry.id   23e45885d7f6ecfa6337ef934c6f570b
#
_cell.length_a   1.000
_cell.length_b   1.000
_cell.length_c   1.000
_cell.angle_alpha   90.00
_cell.angle_beta   90.00
_cell.angle_gamma   90.00
#
_symmetry.space_group_name_H-M   'P 1'
#
loop_
_entity.id
_entity.type
_entity.pdbx_description
1 polymer ?
#
loop_
_entity_poly.entity_id
_entity_poly.type
_entity_poly.pdbx_seq_one_letter_code
_entity_poly.pdbx_strand_id
1 'polypeptide(L)'
;MGMASVGAIAGAIGGYKLLGGNSPAASAASGAPTNFPVRHSDAEWRAKLSPASYGVLRQADTEPPFSSPLLGEHRRGTFVCAGCDWPLFASTTKYDSHTGWPSFWQPRGGAVVTREDRLLGTSRTEVLCANCGGHLGHVFDDGPQPTGLRYCMNGLALAFHPAAA
;
A
#
# COMPACT_ATOMS: atom_id res chain seq x y z
N MET A 1 -12.24 -64.33 47.51
CA MET A 1 -12.91 -65.32 46.64
C MET A 1 -14.04 -64.64 45.91
N GLY A 2 -14.06 -64.60 44.60
CA GLY A 2 -15.17 -64.07 43.85
C GLY A 2 -14.76 -63.29 42.63
N MET A 3 -14.44 -64.02 41.55
CA MET A 3 -14.32 -63.49 40.19
C MET A 3 -15.71 -63.09 39.66
N ALA A 4 -15.80 -62.00 38.98
CA ALA A 4 -16.98 -61.70 38.13
C ALA A 4 -16.53 -60.91 36.90
N SER A 5 -17.03 -61.39 35.82
CA SER A 5 -16.70 -61.26 34.42
C SER A 5 -16.89 -59.87 33.82
N VAL A 6 -16.08 -59.66 32.81
CA VAL A 6 -16.11 -58.57 31.82
C VAL A 6 -17.28 -58.69 30.88
N GLY A 7 -18.07 -57.62 30.75
CA GLY A 7 -19.05 -57.44 29.68
C GLY A 7 -18.63 -56.33 28.76
N ALA A 8 -18.25 -56.71 27.50
CA ALA A 8 -17.94 -55.74 26.42
C ALA A 8 -19.24 -55.27 25.79
N ILE A 9 -19.45 -53.98 25.72
CA ILE A 9 -20.52 -53.34 24.93
C ILE A 9 -19.84 -52.59 23.81
N ALA A 10 -20.06 -53.06 22.59
CA ALA A 10 -19.66 -52.37 21.36
C ALA A 10 -20.66 -51.22 21.09
N GLY A 11 -20.21 -49.99 21.21
CA GLY A 11 -20.93 -48.82 20.80
C GLY A 11 -20.50 -48.33 19.42
N ALA A 12 -21.44 -48.31 18.50
CA ALA A 12 -21.24 -47.85 17.13
C ALA A 12 -20.93 -46.35 17.11
N ILE A 13 -19.80 -45.97 16.54
CA ILE A 13 -19.38 -44.58 16.36
C ILE A 13 -19.95 -44.12 15.03
N GLY A 14 -21.03 -43.31 15.09
CA GLY A 14 -21.57 -42.57 13.94
C GLY A 14 -20.57 -41.52 13.48
N GLY A 15 -20.05 -41.68 12.27
CA GLY A 15 -19.14 -40.72 11.67
C GLY A 15 -19.84 -39.39 11.32
N TYR A 16 -19.53 -38.33 12.01
CA TYR A 16 -19.84 -36.98 11.57
C TYR A 16 -18.84 -36.55 10.49
N LYS A 17 -19.31 -36.55 9.25
CA LYS A 17 -18.56 -36.02 8.11
C LYS A 17 -18.61 -34.48 8.21
N LEU A 18 -17.57 -33.89 8.77
CA LEU A 18 -17.35 -32.44 8.72
C LEU A 18 -17.07 -32.06 7.27
N LEU A 19 -18.06 -31.42 6.63
CA LEU A 19 -17.86 -30.73 5.37
C LEU A 19 -16.99 -29.51 5.66
N GLY A 20 -15.70 -29.68 5.49
CA GLY A 20 -14.74 -28.59 5.50
C GLY A 20 -15.01 -27.67 4.33
N GLY A 21 -15.67 -26.55 4.61
CA GLY A 21 -15.75 -25.44 3.67
C GLY A 21 -14.32 -24.89 3.45
N ASN A 22 -13.76 -25.22 2.31
CA ASN A 22 -12.53 -24.60 1.80
C ASN A 22 -12.91 -23.18 1.38
N SER A 23 -12.81 -22.23 2.29
CA SER A 23 -12.66 -20.82 1.92
C SER A 23 -11.28 -20.68 1.28
N PRO A 24 -11.16 -20.21 0.04
CA PRO A 24 -9.86 -19.87 -0.50
C PRO A 24 -9.35 -18.68 0.32
N ALA A 25 -8.44 -18.94 1.26
CA ALA A 25 -7.58 -17.92 1.81
C ALA A 25 -6.88 -17.27 0.62
N ALA A 26 -7.22 -16.02 0.34
CA ALA A 26 -6.48 -15.21 -0.61
C ALA A 26 -5.02 -15.20 -0.12
N SER A 27 -4.19 -15.99 -0.76
CA SER A 27 -2.75 -15.96 -0.59
C SER A 27 -2.31 -14.57 -1.05
N ALA A 28 -2.10 -13.66 -0.10
CA ALA A 28 -1.44 -12.40 -0.34
C ALA A 28 -0.03 -12.76 -0.84
N ALA A 29 0.16 -12.71 -2.15
CA ALA A 29 1.48 -12.84 -2.76
C ALA A 29 2.33 -11.68 -2.21
N SER A 30 3.24 -12.00 -1.31
CA SER A 30 4.21 -11.09 -0.73
C SER A 30 5.30 -10.77 -1.75
N GLY A 31 5.01 -9.89 -2.68
CA GLY A 31 5.98 -9.41 -3.66
C GLY A 31 5.34 -8.38 -4.58
N ALA A 32 5.74 -7.11 -4.46
CA ALA A 32 5.41 -6.13 -5.50
C ALA A 32 5.93 -6.63 -6.85
N PRO A 33 5.23 -6.35 -7.96
CA PRO A 33 5.72 -6.67 -9.30
C PRO A 33 7.12 -6.11 -9.48
N THR A 34 8.06 -6.93 -9.95
CA THR A 34 9.43 -6.49 -10.26
C THR A 34 9.53 -5.93 -11.68
N ASN A 35 8.45 -6.03 -12.45
CA ASN A 35 8.40 -5.62 -13.85
C ASN A 35 7.41 -4.46 -14.07
N PHE A 36 7.91 -3.23 -13.94
CA PHE A 36 7.13 -2.02 -14.19
C PHE A 36 7.22 -1.56 -15.65
N PRO A 37 6.13 -0.99 -16.23
CA PRO A 37 6.12 -0.53 -17.62
C PRO A 37 7.20 0.51 -17.94
N VAL A 38 7.41 1.50 -17.07
CA VAL A 38 8.43 2.52 -17.24
C VAL A 38 9.71 2.12 -16.51
N ARG A 39 10.79 2.04 -17.27
CA ARG A 39 12.13 1.70 -16.78
C ARG A 39 13.15 2.67 -17.30
N HIS A 40 14.02 3.10 -16.42
CA HIS A 40 15.20 3.89 -16.72
C HIS A 40 16.37 3.33 -15.94
N SER A 41 17.57 3.53 -16.46
CA SER A 41 18.81 3.30 -15.72
C SER A 41 18.91 4.27 -14.53
N ASP A 42 19.77 3.96 -13.59
CA ASP A 42 20.03 4.84 -12.44
C ASP A 42 20.49 6.25 -12.89
N ALA A 43 21.35 6.32 -13.88
CA ALA A 43 21.84 7.58 -14.44
C ALA A 43 20.71 8.41 -15.07
N GLU A 44 19.79 7.79 -15.79
CA GLU A 44 18.64 8.47 -16.38
C GLU A 44 17.68 8.98 -15.30
N TRP A 45 17.41 8.21 -14.24
CA TRP A 45 16.61 8.67 -13.11
C TRP A 45 17.23 9.88 -12.41
N ARG A 46 18.56 9.86 -12.19
CA ARG A 46 19.29 11.00 -11.61
C ARG A 46 19.27 12.24 -12.50
N ALA A 47 19.31 12.06 -13.81
CA ALA A 47 19.20 13.18 -14.75
C ALA A 47 17.81 13.78 -14.82
N LYS A 48 16.76 12.96 -14.55
CA LYS A 48 15.35 13.33 -14.67
C LYS A 48 14.79 13.94 -13.37
N LEU A 49 15.25 13.52 -12.22
CA LEU A 49 14.74 13.87 -10.90
C LEU A 49 15.66 14.84 -10.17
N SER A 50 15.09 15.68 -9.30
CA SER A 50 15.91 16.37 -8.32
C SER A 50 16.59 15.34 -7.39
N PRO A 51 17.73 15.66 -6.76
CA PRO A 51 18.37 14.74 -5.81
C PRO A 51 17.41 14.28 -4.70
N ALA A 52 16.56 15.17 -4.18
CA ALA A 52 15.61 14.85 -3.14
C ALA A 52 14.49 13.91 -3.65
N SER A 53 13.91 14.20 -4.82
CA SER A 53 12.91 13.31 -5.42
C SER A 53 13.49 11.95 -5.83
N TYR A 54 14.74 11.92 -6.25
CA TYR A 54 15.45 10.68 -6.53
C TYR A 54 15.61 9.85 -5.25
N GLY A 55 16.05 10.45 -4.14
CA GLY A 55 16.16 9.79 -2.85
C GLY A 55 14.85 9.13 -2.44
N VAL A 56 13.75 9.87 -2.51
CA VAL A 56 12.42 9.33 -2.18
C VAL A 56 11.99 8.23 -3.16
N LEU A 57 11.95 8.53 -4.45
CA LEU A 57 11.36 7.61 -5.44
C LEU A 57 12.21 6.36 -5.71
N ARG A 58 13.54 6.45 -5.58
CA ARG A 58 14.44 5.36 -6.00
C ARG A 58 15.23 4.73 -4.86
N GLN A 59 15.36 5.41 -3.71
CA GLN A 59 16.08 4.92 -2.53
C GLN A 59 15.16 4.72 -1.32
N ALA A 60 13.85 4.95 -1.49
CA ALA A 60 12.83 4.84 -0.44
C ALA A 60 13.09 5.75 0.78
N ASP A 61 13.69 6.92 0.54
CA ASP A 61 13.82 7.95 1.55
C ASP A 61 12.47 8.56 1.93
N THR A 62 12.43 9.26 3.06
CA THR A 62 11.26 9.99 3.54
C THR A 62 11.61 11.47 3.69
N GLU A 63 10.79 12.35 3.11
CA GLU A 63 10.94 13.79 3.31
C GLU A 63 10.61 14.19 4.77
N PRO A 64 11.16 15.30 5.30
CA PRO A 64 10.78 15.78 6.62
C PRO A 64 9.28 16.09 6.69
N PRO A 65 8.62 15.84 7.85
CA PRO A 65 7.22 16.21 8.01
C PRO A 65 7.03 17.72 7.86
N PHE A 66 5.88 18.12 7.33
CA PHE A 66 5.49 19.52 7.09
C PHE A 66 6.36 20.29 6.08
N SER A 67 7.23 19.60 5.32
CA SER A 67 8.11 20.25 4.33
C SER A 67 7.47 20.40 2.95
N SER A 68 6.47 19.60 2.63
CA SER A 68 5.87 19.58 1.30
C SER A 68 4.92 20.75 1.05
N PRO A 69 5.09 21.53 -0.03
CA PRO A 69 4.11 22.53 -0.44
C PRO A 69 2.76 21.93 -0.84
N LEU A 70 2.72 20.63 -1.18
CA LEU A 70 1.49 19.92 -1.54
C LEU A 70 0.56 19.67 -0.35
N LEU A 71 0.99 19.94 0.89
CA LEU A 71 0.10 19.95 2.05
C LEU A 71 -1.01 20.99 1.88
N GLY A 72 -0.67 22.19 1.42
CA GLY A 72 -1.61 23.27 1.15
C GLY A 72 -2.27 23.25 -0.22
N GLU A 73 -2.09 22.19 -1.03
CA GLU A 73 -2.72 22.08 -2.33
C GLU A 73 -4.16 21.57 -2.21
N HIS A 74 -5.15 22.45 -2.48
CA HIS A 74 -6.59 22.17 -2.34
C HIS A 74 -7.38 22.36 -3.63
N ARG A 75 -6.73 22.77 -4.73
CA ARG A 75 -7.39 22.91 -6.03
C ARG A 75 -7.88 21.57 -6.56
N ARG A 76 -8.88 21.61 -7.44
CA ARG A 76 -9.30 20.43 -8.19
C ARG A 76 -8.20 20.02 -9.16
N GLY A 77 -7.90 18.73 -9.21
CA GLY A 77 -6.85 18.21 -10.08
C GLY A 77 -6.45 16.78 -9.74
N THR A 78 -5.29 16.40 -10.25
CA THR A 78 -4.72 15.06 -10.09
C THR A 78 -3.31 15.15 -9.54
N PHE A 79 -3.02 14.40 -8.51
CA PHE A 79 -1.66 14.15 -8.05
C PHE A 79 -1.07 13.00 -8.87
N VAL A 80 0.07 13.24 -9.50
CA VAL A 80 0.75 12.31 -10.39
C VAL A 80 2.11 11.92 -9.82
N CYS A 81 2.69 10.84 -10.32
CA CYS A 81 4.05 10.43 -9.94
C CYS A 81 5.07 11.43 -10.48
N ALA A 82 5.91 12.00 -9.61
CA ALA A 82 6.96 12.94 -10.02
C ALA A 82 8.01 12.29 -10.95
N GLY A 83 8.12 10.96 -10.94
CA GLY A 83 9.05 10.24 -11.80
C GLY A 83 8.54 9.97 -13.22
N CYS A 84 7.28 9.62 -13.38
CA CYS A 84 6.75 9.13 -14.66
C CYS A 84 5.40 9.73 -15.07
N ASP A 85 4.93 10.72 -14.34
CA ASP A 85 3.67 11.45 -14.60
C ASP A 85 2.40 10.58 -14.58
N TRP A 86 2.49 9.38 -14.00
CA TRP A 86 1.35 8.47 -13.87
C TRP A 86 0.32 9.01 -12.88
N PRO A 87 -0.99 9.05 -13.26
CA PRO A 87 -2.04 9.56 -12.37
C PRO A 87 -2.23 8.66 -11.14
N LEU A 88 -2.01 9.20 -9.94
CA LEU A 88 -2.03 8.44 -8.69
C LEU A 88 -3.28 8.70 -7.85
N PHE A 89 -3.57 9.96 -7.53
CA PHE A 89 -4.67 10.34 -6.64
C PHE A 89 -5.48 11.50 -7.22
N ALA A 90 -6.79 11.46 -7.02
CA ALA A 90 -7.63 12.62 -7.30
C ALA A 90 -7.59 13.59 -6.11
N SER A 91 -7.62 14.90 -6.36
CA SER A 91 -7.67 15.90 -5.27
C SER A 91 -8.88 15.74 -4.35
N THR A 92 -9.96 15.12 -4.84
CA THR A 92 -11.17 14.82 -4.06
C THR A 92 -10.96 13.76 -2.98
N THR A 93 -9.88 12.98 -3.06
CA THR A 93 -9.54 11.98 -2.05
C THR A 93 -8.50 12.48 -1.04
N LYS A 94 -7.97 13.70 -1.25
CA LYS A 94 -7.00 14.31 -0.34
C LYS A 94 -7.70 14.85 0.92
N TYR A 95 -7.07 14.68 2.05
CA TYR A 95 -7.51 15.24 3.33
C TYR A 95 -6.32 15.62 4.21
N ASP A 96 -6.55 16.44 5.24
CA ASP A 96 -5.53 16.77 6.22
C ASP A 96 -5.51 15.71 7.33
N SER A 97 -4.44 14.91 7.35
CA SER A 97 -4.22 13.89 8.38
C SER A 97 -3.45 14.40 9.59
N HIS A 98 -2.98 15.65 9.57
CA HIS A 98 -2.12 16.27 10.59
C HIS A 98 -0.79 15.52 10.86
N THR A 99 -0.41 14.60 9.96
CA THR A 99 0.85 13.84 10.10
C THR A 99 2.06 14.55 9.52
N GLY A 100 1.86 15.57 8.71
CA GLY A 100 2.92 16.33 8.05
C GLY A 100 3.24 15.88 6.62
N TRP A 101 2.48 14.96 6.07
CA TRP A 101 2.60 14.49 4.69
C TRP A 101 1.26 14.53 3.95
N PRO A 102 1.26 14.77 2.61
CA PRO A 102 0.05 14.66 1.80
C PRO A 102 -0.63 13.32 2.00
N SER A 103 -1.91 13.34 2.37
CA SER A 103 -2.67 12.14 2.72
C SER A 103 -3.94 12.01 1.88
N PHE A 104 -4.23 10.77 1.49
CA PHE A 104 -5.37 10.43 0.64
C PHE A 104 -6.09 9.20 1.21
N TRP A 105 -7.41 9.13 1.10
CA TRP A 105 -8.15 7.97 1.57
C TRP A 105 -8.30 6.88 0.49
N GLN A 106 -8.00 7.19 -0.80
CA GLN A 106 -8.08 6.24 -1.89
C GLN A 106 -7.20 6.68 -3.07
N PRO A 107 -6.44 5.77 -3.72
CA PRO A 107 -5.78 6.02 -5.00
C PRO A 107 -6.76 5.87 -6.17
N ARG A 108 -6.36 6.27 -7.37
CA ARG A 108 -7.06 5.92 -8.61
C ARG A 108 -6.92 4.40 -8.87
N GLY A 109 -7.91 3.82 -9.53
CA GLY A 109 -7.89 2.38 -9.84
C GLY A 109 -6.63 1.97 -10.61
N GLY A 110 -5.90 0.98 -10.11
CA GLY A 110 -4.67 0.48 -10.72
C GLY A 110 -3.47 1.43 -10.68
N ALA A 111 -3.56 2.54 -9.94
CA ALA A 111 -2.51 3.56 -9.92
C ALA A 111 -1.29 3.18 -9.06
N VAL A 112 -1.49 2.39 -8.04
CA VAL A 112 -0.47 1.99 -7.09
C VAL A 112 -0.44 0.48 -6.90
N VAL A 113 0.71 -0.03 -6.46
CA VAL A 113 0.88 -1.39 -5.93
C VAL A 113 1.47 -1.30 -4.53
N THR A 114 1.27 -2.33 -3.73
CA THR A 114 1.76 -2.37 -2.35
C THR A 114 2.68 -3.55 -2.14
N ARG A 115 3.62 -3.40 -1.20
CA ARG A 115 4.45 -4.50 -0.70
C ARG A 115 4.67 -4.37 0.80
N GLU A 116 5.00 -5.47 1.45
CA GLU A 116 5.38 -5.43 2.85
C GLU A 116 6.78 -4.81 3.02
N ASP A 117 6.90 -3.86 3.94
CA ASP A 117 8.14 -3.21 4.35
C ASP A 117 8.44 -3.57 5.82
N ARG A 118 9.61 -4.16 6.07
CA ARG A 118 10.08 -4.59 7.40
C ARG A 118 11.38 -3.90 7.84
N LEU A 119 11.80 -2.87 7.13
CA LEU A 119 13.13 -2.25 7.30
C LEU A 119 13.37 -1.67 8.71
N LEU A 120 12.33 -1.26 9.43
CA LEU A 120 12.47 -0.64 10.76
C LEU A 120 12.01 -1.56 11.91
N GLY A 121 11.99 -2.88 11.71
CA GLY A 121 11.55 -3.83 12.73
C GLY A 121 10.04 -3.85 12.98
N THR A 122 9.27 -2.99 12.32
CA THR A 122 7.81 -2.96 12.31
C THR A 122 7.33 -3.25 10.88
N SER A 123 6.35 -4.15 10.75
CA SER A 123 5.76 -4.41 9.44
C SER A 123 4.88 -3.22 9.03
N ARG A 124 5.18 -2.65 7.87
CA ARG A 124 4.40 -1.57 7.24
C ARG A 124 4.04 -1.97 5.82
N THR A 125 3.03 -1.33 5.26
CA THR A 125 2.65 -1.53 3.86
C THR A 125 3.15 -0.36 3.03
N GLU A 126 4.20 -0.60 2.25
CA GLU A 126 4.77 0.38 1.32
C GLU A 126 3.88 0.52 0.09
N VAL A 127 3.78 1.74 -0.42
CA VAL A 127 3.02 2.10 -1.63
C VAL A 127 3.99 2.53 -2.72
N LEU A 128 3.88 1.89 -3.88
CA LEU A 128 4.69 2.15 -5.07
C LEU A 128 3.82 2.62 -6.24
N CYS A 129 4.38 3.43 -7.11
CA CYS A 129 3.77 3.76 -8.40
C CYS A 129 3.65 2.49 -9.26
N ALA A 130 2.44 2.15 -9.72
CA ALA A 130 2.22 0.96 -10.54
C ALA A 130 2.90 1.03 -11.91
N ASN A 131 3.26 2.23 -12.38
CA ASN A 131 3.86 2.44 -13.70
C ASN A 131 5.39 2.38 -13.70
N CYS A 132 6.07 2.93 -12.67
CA CYS A 132 7.55 2.99 -12.64
C CYS A 132 8.18 2.33 -11.40
N GLY A 133 7.37 1.81 -10.47
CA GLY A 133 7.87 1.21 -9.24
C GLY A 133 8.50 2.18 -8.25
N GLY A 134 8.34 3.49 -8.45
CA GLY A 134 8.86 4.50 -7.53
C GLY A 134 8.18 4.43 -6.17
N HIS A 135 8.98 4.53 -5.10
CA HIS A 135 8.46 4.62 -3.73
C HIS A 135 7.64 5.92 -3.56
N LEU A 136 6.41 5.79 -3.07
CA LEU A 136 5.53 6.92 -2.84
C LEU A 136 5.37 7.25 -1.35
N GLY A 137 5.32 6.23 -0.51
CA GLY A 137 5.05 6.31 0.91
C GLY A 137 4.50 5.01 1.47
N HIS A 138 3.60 5.10 2.44
CA HIS A 138 2.99 3.95 3.10
C HIS A 138 1.47 4.12 3.25
N VAL A 139 0.76 3.01 3.37
CA VAL A 139 -0.67 3.00 3.68
C VAL A 139 -0.90 2.42 5.07
N PHE A 140 -1.83 3.03 5.81
CA PHE A 140 -2.24 2.71 7.17
C PHE A 140 -3.76 2.50 7.23
N ASP A 141 -4.24 1.84 8.25
CA ASP A 141 -5.66 1.51 8.51
C ASP A 141 -6.35 2.50 9.48
N ASP A 142 -5.77 3.68 9.63
CA ASP A 142 -6.22 4.76 10.51
C ASP A 142 -6.82 5.95 9.73
N GLY A 143 -7.28 5.72 8.53
CA GLY A 143 -7.85 6.75 7.65
C GLY A 143 -9.36 6.98 7.85
N PRO A 144 -9.92 7.98 7.15
CA PRO A 144 -11.35 8.30 7.22
C PRO A 144 -12.18 7.32 6.38
N GLN A 145 -13.50 7.35 6.63
CA GLN A 145 -14.45 6.74 5.72
C GLN A 145 -14.37 7.41 4.33
N PRO A 146 -14.67 6.67 3.24
CA PRO A 146 -15.33 5.36 3.18
C PRO A 146 -14.39 4.15 3.27
N THR A 147 -13.05 4.33 3.16
CA THR A 147 -12.13 3.20 3.09
C THR A 147 -11.52 2.80 4.43
N GLY A 148 -11.42 3.72 5.38
CA GLY A 148 -10.65 3.53 6.60
C GLY A 148 -9.13 3.56 6.37
N LEU A 149 -8.68 3.84 5.14
CA LEU A 149 -7.26 3.83 4.78
C LEU A 149 -6.68 5.25 4.71
N ARG A 150 -5.44 5.39 5.12
CA ARG A 150 -4.62 6.59 4.97
C ARG A 150 -3.40 6.28 4.12
N TYR A 151 -3.41 6.74 2.87
CA TYR A 151 -2.25 6.77 1.99
C TYR A 151 -1.41 7.99 2.33
N CYS A 152 -0.36 7.80 3.10
CA CYS A 152 0.57 8.83 3.56
C CYS A 152 1.74 8.92 2.59
N MET A 153 1.74 9.93 1.74
CA MET A 153 2.66 10.02 0.59
C MET A 153 3.69 11.12 0.77
N ASN A 154 4.92 10.86 0.33
CA ASN A 154 5.93 11.91 0.23
C ASN A 154 5.54 12.90 -0.87
N GLY A 155 5.52 14.20 -0.57
CA GLY A 155 5.25 15.22 -1.57
C GLY A 155 6.34 15.28 -2.64
N LEU A 156 7.59 14.98 -2.31
CA LEU A 156 8.70 14.84 -3.27
C LEU A 156 8.52 13.71 -4.30
N ALA A 157 7.64 12.75 -4.01
CA ALA A 157 7.25 11.70 -4.96
C ALA A 157 6.08 12.10 -5.87
N LEU A 158 5.46 13.25 -5.62
CA LEU A 158 4.26 13.72 -6.29
C LEU A 158 4.48 15.02 -7.06
N ALA A 159 3.72 15.19 -8.14
CA ALA A 159 3.45 16.48 -8.75
C ALA A 159 1.93 16.69 -8.81
N PHE A 160 1.48 17.94 -8.97
CA PHE A 160 0.07 18.27 -9.05
C PHE A 160 -0.28 18.89 -10.39
N HIS A 161 -1.26 18.30 -11.06
CA HIS A 161 -1.85 18.82 -12.29
C HIS A 161 -3.25 19.36 -11.99
N PRO A 162 -3.46 20.68 -12.04
CA PRO A 162 -4.80 21.25 -11.86
C PRO A 162 -5.75 20.80 -12.96
N ALA A 163 -7.03 20.61 -12.62
CA ALA A 163 -8.05 20.40 -13.63
C ALA A 163 -8.18 21.66 -14.52
N ALA A 164 -8.50 21.45 -15.78
CA ALA A 164 -8.87 22.56 -16.67
C ALA A 164 -10.08 23.31 -16.07
N ALA A 165 -10.05 24.63 -16.24
CA ALA A 165 -11.14 25.52 -15.79
C ALA A 165 -12.40 25.31 -16.65
#